data_af6c8bc7bff45cca97f26cc0cc8d6ff8
#
_entry.id   af6c8bc7bff45cca97f26cc0cc8d6ff8
#
_cell.length_a   1.000
_cell.length_b   1.000
_cell.length_c   1.000
_cell.angle_alpha   90.00
_cell.angle_beta   90.00
_cell.angle_gamma   90.00
#
_symmetry.space_group_name_H-M   'P 1'
#
loop_
_entity.id
_entity.type
_entity.pdbx_description
1 polymer ?
#
loop_
_entity_poly.entity_id
_entity_poly.type
_entity_poly.pdbx_seq_one_letter_code
_entity_poly.pdbx_strand_id
1 'polypeptide(L)'
;RWRDPVHGMISPGIFVPVLEDAHLSPQLDLYIIERVCQDMVQIRRDIPDWELLRVSVNLSRADFRLMDMVQAVEDVRLRYNVARSMLNIEVTEGAQSDDEKFLQGEIARFRAAGYEVWMDDFGSGYSSLNNLKDYVFDVLKIDMNFLRSFETNPKAAIVIRAIVNTAKELGMHTLAEGVETEEQFAFLREIGCEKVQGYLFSPPMPFDKAAAYCHGETAQVKVEPLRLGSYYTEIGAINVLSSAPLERRGSPEIGDALSLALLEECDGE
;
A
#
# COMPACT_ATOMS: atom_id res chain seq x y z
N ARG A 1 -9.04 -7.91 -9.58
CA ARG A 1 -9.22 -8.87 -10.68
C ARG A 1 -10.61 -8.72 -11.30
N TRP A 2 -10.75 -8.82 -12.62
CA TRP A 2 -12.03 -8.85 -13.30
C TRP A 2 -12.43 -10.30 -13.57
N ARG A 3 -13.54 -10.74 -12.98
CA ARG A 3 -14.11 -12.05 -13.25
C ARG A 3 -15.22 -11.89 -14.30
N ASP A 4 -14.92 -12.29 -15.51
CA ASP A 4 -15.89 -12.32 -16.60
C ASP A 4 -16.63 -13.67 -16.64
N PRO A 5 -17.97 -13.70 -16.75
CA PRO A 5 -18.73 -14.94 -16.73
C PRO A 5 -18.43 -15.87 -17.93
N VAL A 6 -17.90 -15.34 -19.03
CA VAL A 6 -17.57 -16.08 -20.24
C VAL A 6 -16.09 -16.39 -20.34
N HIS A 7 -15.23 -15.40 -20.03
CA HIS A 7 -13.79 -15.47 -20.25
C HIS A 7 -13.00 -15.80 -18.97
N GLY A 8 -13.67 -15.91 -17.82
CA GLY A 8 -12.99 -16.17 -16.54
C GLY A 8 -12.25 -14.92 -16.02
N MET A 9 -11.10 -15.13 -15.40
CA MET A 9 -10.31 -14.06 -14.79
C MET A 9 -9.53 -13.28 -15.84
N ILE A 10 -9.79 -11.99 -15.94
CA ILE A 10 -9.09 -11.05 -16.84
C ILE A 10 -8.06 -10.28 -16.02
N SER A 11 -6.80 -10.30 -16.49
CA SER A 11 -5.70 -9.58 -15.83
C SER A 11 -5.89 -8.06 -15.87
N PRO A 12 -5.55 -7.32 -14.79
CA PRO A 12 -5.53 -5.86 -14.80
C PRO A 12 -4.71 -5.27 -15.95
N GLY A 13 -3.57 -5.88 -16.28
CA GLY A 13 -2.74 -5.45 -17.43
C GLY A 13 -3.43 -5.52 -18.79
N ILE A 14 -4.61 -6.17 -18.88
CA ILE A 14 -5.42 -6.20 -20.10
C ILE A 14 -6.51 -5.13 -20.07
N PHE A 15 -7.27 -5.02 -18.98
CA PHE A 15 -8.46 -4.17 -18.97
C PHE A 15 -8.18 -2.74 -18.49
N VAL A 16 -7.21 -2.52 -17.59
CA VAL A 16 -6.91 -1.17 -17.08
C VAL A 16 -6.49 -0.23 -18.20
N PRO A 17 -5.51 -0.57 -19.08
CA PRO A 17 -5.14 0.31 -20.18
C PRO A 17 -6.32 0.66 -21.11
N VAL A 18 -7.23 -0.30 -21.35
CA VAL A 18 -8.43 -0.06 -22.17
C VAL A 18 -9.37 0.95 -21.51
N LEU A 19 -9.52 0.89 -20.19
CA LEU A 19 -10.36 1.84 -19.45
C LEU A 19 -9.69 3.22 -19.36
N GLU A 20 -8.39 3.29 -19.22
CA GLU A 20 -7.63 4.55 -19.27
C GLU A 20 -7.77 5.23 -20.63
N ASP A 21 -7.58 4.51 -21.73
CA ASP A 21 -7.76 5.02 -23.08
C ASP A 21 -9.20 5.51 -23.34
N ALA A 22 -10.17 4.85 -22.72
CA ALA A 22 -11.58 5.23 -22.78
C ALA A 22 -11.97 6.33 -21.77
N HIS A 23 -11.05 6.83 -20.95
CA HIS A 23 -11.30 7.79 -19.87
C HIS A 23 -12.32 7.28 -18.83
N LEU A 24 -12.33 5.98 -18.58
CA LEU A 24 -13.22 5.29 -17.63
C LEU A 24 -12.51 4.87 -16.33
N SER A 25 -11.21 5.15 -16.19
CA SER A 25 -10.47 4.84 -14.97
C SER A 25 -11.08 5.41 -13.69
N PRO A 26 -11.58 6.68 -13.65
CA PRO A 26 -12.21 7.20 -12.43
C PRO A 26 -13.42 6.38 -11.97
N GLN A 27 -14.19 5.85 -12.91
CA GLN A 27 -15.35 5.02 -12.58
C GLN A 27 -14.94 3.67 -12.01
N LEU A 28 -13.87 3.08 -12.54
CA LEU A 28 -13.30 1.84 -12.00
C LEU A 28 -12.78 2.08 -10.58
N ASP A 29 -11.97 3.11 -10.37
CA ASP A 29 -11.34 3.37 -9.07
C ASP A 29 -12.39 3.72 -8.01
N LEU A 30 -13.41 4.51 -8.35
CA LEU A 30 -14.52 4.76 -7.45
C LEU A 30 -15.36 3.51 -7.15
N TYR A 31 -15.53 2.62 -8.13
CA TYR A 31 -16.18 1.33 -7.90
C TYR A 31 -15.38 0.47 -6.90
N ILE A 32 -14.07 0.41 -7.06
CA ILE A 32 -13.19 -0.32 -6.13
C ILE A 32 -13.28 0.27 -4.72
N ILE A 33 -13.20 1.60 -4.59
CA ILE A 33 -13.33 2.28 -3.29
C ILE A 33 -14.70 2.01 -2.66
N GLU A 34 -15.76 2.01 -3.46
CA GLU A 34 -17.09 1.68 -2.97
C GLU A 34 -17.18 0.25 -2.46
N ARG A 35 -16.59 -0.72 -3.19
CA ARG A 35 -16.51 -2.12 -2.75
C ARG A 35 -15.72 -2.25 -1.45
N VAL A 36 -14.54 -1.63 -1.37
CA VAL A 36 -13.74 -1.59 -0.14
C VAL A 36 -14.55 -1.05 1.03
N CYS A 37 -15.25 0.08 0.85
CA CYS A 37 -16.10 0.64 1.89
C CYS A 37 -17.24 -0.30 2.33
N GLN A 38 -17.84 -1.04 1.38
CA GLN A 38 -18.86 -2.05 1.68
C GLN A 38 -18.28 -3.20 2.51
N ASP A 39 -17.13 -3.71 2.12
CA ASP A 39 -16.44 -4.80 2.79
C ASP A 39 -15.99 -4.39 4.20
N MET A 40 -15.50 -3.17 4.37
CA MET A 40 -15.17 -2.61 5.69
C MET A 40 -16.39 -2.50 6.61
N VAL A 41 -17.55 -2.14 6.07
CA VAL A 41 -18.82 -2.14 6.85
C VAL A 41 -19.21 -3.54 7.27
N GLN A 42 -19.02 -4.53 6.38
CA GLN A 42 -19.30 -5.93 6.69
C GLN A 42 -18.36 -6.46 7.76
N ILE A 43 -17.05 -6.28 7.61
CA ILE A 43 -16.06 -6.67 8.63
C ILE A 43 -16.42 -6.08 9.98
N ARG A 44 -16.75 -4.81 10.03
CA ARG A 44 -17.10 -4.13 11.30
C ARG A 44 -18.30 -4.75 12.00
N ARG A 45 -19.26 -5.31 11.24
CA ARG A 45 -20.41 -6.02 11.79
C ARG A 45 -20.04 -7.39 12.34
N ASP A 46 -19.20 -8.11 11.60
CA ASP A 46 -18.87 -9.49 11.91
C ASP A 46 -17.75 -9.57 12.96
N ILE A 47 -16.92 -8.53 13.04
CA ILE A 47 -15.67 -8.49 13.79
C ILE A 47 -15.48 -7.11 14.43
N PRO A 48 -16.16 -6.82 15.56
CA PRO A 48 -16.15 -5.48 16.16
C PRO A 48 -14.77 -4.92 16.51
N ASP A 49 -13.78 -5.78 16.77
CA ASP A 49 -12.42 -5.38 17.15
C ASP A 49 -11.52 -4.99 15.94
N TRP A 50 -12.06 -5.05 14.71
CA TRP A 50 -11.36 -4.66 13.48
C TRP A 50 -11.54 -3.19 13.10
N GLU A 51 -11.81 -2.34 14.06
CA GLU A 51 -11.95 -0.89 13.83
C GLU A 51 -10.67 -0.21 13.31
N LEU A 52 -9.53 -0.93 13.32
CA LEU A 52 -8.22 -0.40 12.99
C LEU A 52 -7.69 -0.88 11.63
N LEU A 53 -8.48 -1.64 10.86
CA LEU A 53 -8.08 -2.09 9.54
C LEU A 53 -7.94 -0.89 8.61
N ARG A 54 -6.76 -0.73 8.02
CA ARG A 54 -6.52 0.24 6.96
C ARG A 54 -6.40 -0.48 5.62
N VAL A 55 -6.96 0.10 4.59
CA VAL A 55 -6.92 -0.44 3.24
C VAL A 55 -6.37 0.62 2.30
N SER A 56 -5.43 0.22 1.47
CA SER A 56 -4.91 1.07 0.40
C SER A 56 -5.74 0.88 -0.86
N VAL A 57 -5.96 1.98 -1.56
CA VAL A 57 -6.66 2.00 -2.84
C VAL A 57 -5.83 2.78 -3.86
N ASN A 58 -5.68 2.19 -5.04
CA ASN A 58 -4.99 2.82 -6.15
C ASN A 58 -5.87 3.89 -6.81
N LEU A 59 -5.25 5.01 -7.17
CA LEU A 59 -5.83 6.01 -8.05
C LEU A 59 -4.91 6.26 -9.23
N SER A 60 -5.48 6.17 -10.44
CA SER A 60 -4.74 6.55 -11.65
C SER A 60 -4.47 8.05 -11.65
N ARG A 61 -3.28 8.46 -12.06
CA ARG A 61 -2.94 9.89 -12.22
C ARG A 61 -3.86 10.60 -13.22
N ALA A 62 -4.34 9.87 -14.23
CA ALA A 62 -5.28 10.40 -15.21
C ALA A 62 -6.60 10.83 -14.57
N ASP A 63 -7.01 10.16 -13.50
CA ASP A 63 -8.29 10.40 -12.83
C ASP A 63 -8.41 11.81 -12.26
N PHE A 64 -7.31 12.33 -11.72
CA PHE A 64 -7.25 13.69 -11.18
C PHE A 64 -7.57 14.78 -12.21
N ARG A 65 -7.38 14.48 -13.51
CA ARG A 65 -7.73 15.37 -14.61
C ARG A 65 -9.19 15.23 -15.05
N LEU A 66 -9.76 14.07 -14.86
CA LEU A 66 -11.08 13.72 -15.35
C LEU A 66 -12.18 14.05 -14.31
N MET A 67 -11.81 14.05 -13.03
CA MET A 67 -12.76 14.22 -11.93
C MET A 67 -12.09 14.85 -10.69
N ASP A 68 -12.86 15.50 -9.85
CA ASP A 68 -12.41 15.86 -8.49
C ASP A 68 -12.40 14.61 -7.60
N MET A 69 -11.28 13.87 -7.62
CA MET A 69 -11.15 12.60 -6.92
C MET A 69 -11.23 12.77 -5.42
N VAL A 70 -10.73 13.88 -4.86
CA VAL A 70 -10.81 14.13 -3.40
C VAL A 70 -12.27 14.18 -2.96
N GLN A 71 -13.10 14.93 -3.67
CA GLN A 71 -14.53 15.05 -3.35
C GLN A 71 -15.25 13.71 -3.59
N ALA A 72 -14.94 13.03 -4.69
CA ALA A 72 -15.59 11.77 -5.04
C ALA A 72 -15.29 10.66 -4.01
N VAL A 73 -14.05 10.54 -3.56
CA VAL A 73 -13.65 9.60 -2.49
C VAL A 73 -14.35 9.97 -1.17
N GLU A 74 -14.39 11.26 -0.81
CA GLU A 74 -15.12 11.73 0.37
C GLU A 74 -16.61 11.36 0.32
N ASP A 75 -17.26 11.53 -0.83
CA ASP A 75 -18.68 11.22 -0.99
C ASP A 75 -18.94 9.71 -0.82
N VAL A 76 -18.07 8.86 -1.37
CA VAL A 76 -18.19 7.41 -1.22
C VAL A 76 -18.00 7.01 0.25
N ARG A 77 -16.88 7.38 0.88
CA ARG A 77 -16.61 6.96 2.26
C ARG A 77 -17.67 7.46 3.24
N LEU A 78 -18.21 8.69 3.04
CA LEU A 78 -19.28 9.25 3.89
C LEU A 78 -20.57 8.43 3.77
N ARG A 79 -20.91 7.98 2.56
CA ARG A 79 -22.08 7.12 2.32
C ARG A 79 -22.04 5.85 3.16
N TYR A 80 -20.84 5.28 3.37
CA TYR A 80 -20.62 4.05 4.13
C TYR A 80 -20.14 4.30 5.58
N ASN A 81 -19.99 5.58 5.97
CA ASN A 81 -19.49 5.96 7.29
C ASN A 81 -18.13 5.31 7.63
N VAL A 82 -17.21 5.29 6.64
CA VAL A 82 -15.83 4.82 6.80
C VAL A 82 -14.96 6.00 7.23
N ALA A 83 -14.10 5.80 8.22
CA ALA A 83 -13.17 6.84 8.67
C ALA A 83 -12.06 7.05 7.63
N ARG A 84 -11.59 8.30 7.45
CA ARG A 84 -10.48 8.62 6.54
C ARG A 84 -9.21 7.84 6.87
N SER A 85 -8.92 7.67 8.15
CA SER A 85 -7.77 6.91 8.63
C SER A 85 -7.80 5.41 8.27
N MET A 86 -8.89 4.92 7.72
CA MET A 86 -9.02 3.53 7.28
C MET A 86 -8.76 3.37 5.78
N LEU A 87 -8.60 4.47 5.04
CA LEU A 87 -8.31 4.47 3.60
C LEU A 87 -6.99 5.19 3.34
N ASN A 88 -6.05 4.50 2.72
CA ASN A 88 -4.83 5.09 2.20
C ASN A 88 -4.98 5.25 0.69
N ILE A 89 -4.40 6.30 0.14
CA ILE A 89 -4.48 6.58 -1.29
C ILE A 89 -3.13 6.28 -1.92
N GLU A 90 -3.09 5.35 -2.87
CA GLU A 90 -1.88 5.01 -3.61
C GLU A 90 -1.89 5.70 -4.96
N VAL A 91 -0.77 6.31 -5.32
CA VAL A 91 -0.61 7.00 -6.59
C VAL A 91 0.70 6.54 -7.22
N THR A 92 0.61 5.96 -8.41
CA THR A 92 1.80 5.48 -9.13
C THR A 92 2.74 6.61 -9.49
N GLU A 93 4.06 6.32 -9.40
CA GLU A 93 5.06 7.21 -9.98
C GLU A 93 4.92 7.21 -11.51
N GLY A 94 4.74 8.35 -12.11
CA GLY A 94 4.62 8.46 -13.57
C GLY A 94 5.79 9.19 -14.20
N ALA A 95 5.97 9.00 -15.52
CA ALA A 95 6.95 9.73 -16.30
C ALA A 95 6.79 11.25 -16.15
N GLN A 96 7.92 11.96 -16.23
CA GLN A 96 7.95 13.42 -16.20
C GLN A 96 6.92 13.99 -17.18
N SER A 97 6.01 14.79 -16.69
CA SER A 97 5.03 15.50 -17.49
C SER A 97 4.90 16.94 -16.98
N ASP A 98 4.41 17.81 -17.83
CA ASP A 98 4.07 19.21 -17.47
C ASP A 98 3.02 19.31 -16.32
N ASP A 99 2.59 18.18 -15.82
CA ASP A 99 1.52 18.01 -14.81
C ASP A 99 2.02 17.81 -13.37
N GLU A 100 3.32 17.83 -13.10
CA GLU A 100 3.84 17.57 -11.76
C GLU A 100 3.24 18.49 -10.69
N LYS A 101 3.16 19.79 -10.96
CA LYS A 101 2.59 20.76 -10.01
C LYS A 101 1.11 20.51 -9.75
N PHE A 102 0.39 20.06 -10.75
CA PHE A 102 -1.01 19.72 -10.60
C PHE A 102 -1.16 18.51 -9.68
N LEU A 103 -0.41 17.44 -9.93
CA LEU A 103 -0.43 16.25 -9.10
C LEU A 103 0.01 16.54 -7.66
N GLN A 104 1.06 17.35 -7.46
CA GLN A 104 1.47 17.82 -6.13
C GLN A 104 0.30 18.52 -5.41
N GLY A 105 -0.47 19.35 -6.13
CA GLY A 105 -1.66 19.99 -5.61
C GLY A 105 -2.73 18.99 -5.17
N GLU A 106 -3.01 17.97 -5.95
CA GLU A 106 -4.00 16.93 -5.62
C GLU A 106 -3.56 16.06 -4.44
N ILE A 107 -2.28 15.65 -4.40
CA ILE A 107 -1.70 14.96 -3.24
C ILE A 107 -1.86 15.82 -1.97
N ALA A 108 -1.53 17.10 -2.05
CA ALA A 108 -1.68 18.02 -0.92
C ALA A 108 -3.15 18.16 -0.48
N ARG A 109 -4.11 18.13 -1.40
CA ARG A 109 -5.54 18.14 -1.09
C ARG A 109 -5.97 16.89 -0.33
N PHE A 110 -5.56 15.70 -0.76
CA PHE A 110 -5.84 14.44 -0.04
C PHE A 110 -5.25 14.48 1.37
N ARG A 111 -4.00 14.88 1.50
CA ARG A 111 -3.34 14.99 2.82
C ARG A 111 -4.03 16.02 3.71
N ALA A 112 -4.39 17.18 3.18
CA ALA A 112 -5.15 18.21 3.92
C ALA A 112 -6.54 17.71 4.35
N ALA A 113 -7.16 16.82 3.57
CA ALA A 113 -8.39 16.13 3.94
C ALA A 113 -8.18 15.09 5.04
N GLY A 114 -6.95 14.67 5.33
CA GLY A 114 -6.60 13.72 6.39
C GLY A 114 -6.43 12.28 5.91
N TYR A 115 -6.13 12.06 4.64
CA TYR A 115 -5.70 10.77 4.09
C TYR A 115 -4.18 10.66 4.15
N GLU A 116 -3.67 9.44 4.36
CA GLU A 116 -2.30 9.12 3.99
C GLU A 116 -2.23 8.91 2.48
N VAL A 117 -1.20 9.48 1.84
CA VAL A 117 -0.98 9.31 0.40
C VAL A 117 0.37 8.64 0.18
N TRP A 118 0.34 7.54 -0.54
CA TRP A 118 1.46 6.64 -0.74
C TRP A 118 1.95 6.73 -2.18
N MET A 119 3.27 6.75 -2.36
CA MET A 119 3.87 6.65 -3.68
C MET A 119 4.04 5.18 -4.03
N ASP A 120 3.39 4.74 -5.10
CA ASP A 120 3.43 3.36 -5.59
C ASP A 120 4.48 3.14 -6.68
N ASP A 121 4.93 1.89 -6.85
CA ASP A 121 5.83 1.41 -7.89
C ASP A 121 7.17 2.15 -7.99
N PHE A 122 7.72 2.66 -6.88
CA PHE A 122 8.99 3.36 -6.90
C PHE A 122 10.12 2.45 -7.41
N GLY A 123 10.68 2.82 -8.57
CA GLY A 123 11.79 2.10 -9.21
C GLY A 123 11.39 1.20 -10.36
N SER A 124 10.12 1.16 -10.75
CA SER A 124 9.64 0.33 -11.86
C SER A 124 10.15 0.74 -13.25
N GLY A 125 10.80 1.90 -13.39
CA GLY A 125 11.46 2.26 -14.67
C GLY A 125 11.75 3.74 -14.91
N TYR A 126 10.94 4.63 -14.43
CA TYR A 126 11.09 6.08 -14.64
C TYR A 126 11.43 6.85 -13.37
N SER A 127 11.60 6.14 -12.26
CA SER A 127 11.86 6.70 -10.94
C SER A 127 13.18 7.41 -10.88
N SER A 128 13.13 8.70 -10.60
CA SER A 128 14.33 9.44 -10.25
C SER A 128 14.22 9.88 -8.79
N LEU A 129 15.28 9.64 -8.02
CA LEU A 129 15.43 10.22 -6.67
C LEU A 129 15.18 11.74 -6.67
N ASN A 130 15.31 12.36 -7.85
CA ASN A 130 15.03 13.78 -8.02
C ASN A 130 13.56 14.13 -7.80
N ASN A 131 12.65 13.21 -8.11
CA ASN A 131 11.21 13.42 -7.94
C ASN A 131 10.80 13.37 -6.48
N LEU A 132 11.48 12.55 -5.65
CA LEU A 132 11.14 12.42 -4.23
C LEU A 132 11.24 13.73 -3.45
N LYS A 133 12.13 14.65 -3.83
CA LYS A 133 12.29 15.93 -3.13
C LYS A 133 11.11 16.89 -3.34
N ASP A 134 10.37 16.71 -4.43
CA ASP A 134 9.35 17.65 -4.89
C ASP A 134 7.93 17.22 -4.45
N TYR A 135 7.76 15.95 -4.04
CA TYR A 135 6.50 15.40 -3.57
C TYR A 135 6.50 15.17 -2.06
N VAL A 136 5.36 15.33 -1.44
CA VAL A 136 5.17 15.05 -0.01
C VAL A 136 4.22 13.87 0.12
N PHE A 137 4.79 12.66 0.04
CA PHE A 137 4.10 11.40 0.33
C PHE A 137 4.31 10.98 1.78
N ASP A 138 3.40 10.19 2.32
CA ASP A 138 3.49 9.65 3.66
C ASP A 138 4.26 8.31 3.67
N VAL A 139 4.11 7.51 2.60
CA VAL A 139 4.79 6.23 2.43
C VAL A 139 5.38 6.13 1.03
N LEU A 140 6.55 5.50 0.93
CA LEU A 140 7.20 5.10 -0.31
C LEU A 140 7.12 3.58 -0.45
N LYS A 141 6.45 3.07 -1.49
CA LYS A 141 6.40 1.64 -1.82
C LYS A 141 7.56 1.29 -2.76
N ILE A 142 8.43 0.42 -2.30
CA ILE A 142 9.62 -0.05 -3.04
C ILE A 142 9.21 -1.24 -3.87
N ASP A 143 9.22 -1.08 -5.20
CA ASP A 143 8.77 -2.08 -6.16
C ASP A 143 9.54 -3.41 -6.04
N MET A 144 8.83 -4.52 -6.22
CA MET A 144 9.34 -5.89 -6.12
C MET A 144 10.54 -6.18 -7.01
N ASN A 145 10.74 -5.44 -8.11
CA ASN A 145 11.87 -5.66 -9.01
C ASN A 145 13.22 -5.42 -8.33
N PHE A 146 13.27 -4.58 -7.30
CA PHE A 146 14.47 -4.42 -6.49
C PHE A 146 14.80 -5.70 -5.70
N LEU A 147 13.78 -6.37 -5.15
CA LEU A 147 13.96 -7.60 -4.38
C LEU A 147 14.24 -8.82 -5.26
N ARG A 148 13.71 -8.88 -6.48
CA ARG A 148 13.96 -10.00 -7.42
C ARG A 148 15.44 -10.23 -7.70
N SER A 149 16.24 -9.17 -7.72
CA SER A 149 17.68 -9.27 -7.94
C SER A 149 18.50 -9.39 -6.67
N PHE A 150 17.86 -9.39 -5.51
CA PHE A 150 18.52 -9.34 -4.19
C PHE A 150 19.52 -10.49 -3.98
N GLU A 151 19.13 -11.72 -4.34
CA GLU A 151 19.98 -12.91 -4.14
C GLU A 151 21.10 -13.03 -5.17
N THR A 152 20.91 -12.48 -6.36
CA THR A 152 21.84 -12.64 -7.49
C THR A 152 22.77 -11.45 -7.70
N ASN A 153 22.40 -10.29 -7.17
CA ASN A 153 23.15 -9.04 -7.35
C ASN A 153 23.45 -8.36 -6.00
N PRO A 154 24.68 -8.45 -5.50
CA PRO A 154 25.07 -7.78 -4.24
C PRO A 154 24.84 -6.27 -4.23
N LYS A 155 24.75 -5.63 -5.39
CA LYS A 155 24.46 -4.18 -5.50
C LYS A 155 22.99 -3.86 -5.22
N ALA A 156 22.08 -4.83 -5.37
CA ALA A 156 20.66 -4.62 -5.07
C ALA A 156 20.45 -4.21 -3.60
N ALA A 157 21.09 -4.90 -2.68
CA ALA A 157 21.03 -4.58 -1.25
C ALA A 157 21.52 -3.15 -0.95
N ILE A 158 22.57 -2.69 -1.64
CA ILE A 158 23.09 -1.31 -1.48
C ILE A 158 22.04 -0.29 -1.94
N VAL A 159 21.40 -0.55 -3.09
CA VAL A 159 20.41 0.36 -3.68
C VAL A 159 19.17 0.42 -2.78
N ILE A 160 18.64 -0.73 -2.34
CA ILE A 160 17.46 -0.79 -1.46
C ILE A 160 17.74 -0.03 -0.16
N ARG A 161 18.90 -0.25 0.48
CA ARG A 161 19.30 0.48 1.69
C ARG A 161 19.36 1.99 1.45
N ALA A 162 19.89 2.43 0.31
CA ALA A 162 19.95 3.85 -0.04
C ALA A 162 18.56 4.46 -0.21
N ILE A 163 17.62 3.74 -0.83
CA ILE A 163 16.23 4.17 -1.01
C ILE A 163 15.55 4.31 0.36
N VAL A 164 15.64 3.29 1.21
CA VAL A 164 15.04 3.32 2.55
C VAL A 164 15.58 4.50 3.37
N ASN A 165 16.90 4.71 3.36
CA ASN A 165 17.50 5.82 4.09
C ASN A 165 17.03 7.18 3.55
N THR A 166 17.02 7.34 2.22
CA THR A 166 16.57 8.60 1.60
C THR A 166 15.11 8.89 1.91
N ALA A 167 14.22 7.90 1.82
CA ALA A 167 12.82 8.06 2.17
C ALA A 167 12.65 8.56 3.61
N LYS A 168 13.37 7.96 4.55
CA LYS A 168 13.34 8.35 5.96
C LYS A 168 13.86 9.75 6.22
N GLU A 169 14.96 10.13 5.59
CA GLU A 169 15.50 11.49 5.70
C GLU A 169 14.52 12.54 5.15
N LEU A 170 13.70 12.15 4.17
CA LEU A 170 12.62 12.97 3.62
C LEU A 170 11.34 12.94 4.47
N GLY A 171 11.32 12.17 5.57
CA GLY A 171 10.17 12.06 6.47
C GLY A 171 9.06 11.13 5.97
N MET A 172 9.35 10.26 5.02
CA MET A 172 8.44 9.22 4.51
C MET A 172 8.69 7.90 5.22
N HIS A 173 7.63 7.15 5.47
CA HIS A 173 7.73 5.73 5.81
C HIS A 173 8.07 4.91 4.57
N THR A 174 8.47 3.65 4.76
CA THR A 174 8.81 2.75 3.65
C THR A 174 8.02 1.45 3.74
N LEU A 175 7.60 0.96 2.58
CA LEU A 175 7.01 -0.36 2.39
C LEU A 175 7.76 -1.07 1.26
N ALA A 176 8.17 -2.31 1.47
CA ALA A 176 8.79 -3.12 0.42
C ALA A 176 7.81 -4.20 -0.05
N GLU A 177 7.63 -4.27 -1.36
CA GLU A 177 6.72 -5.20 -2.03
C GLU A 177 7.43 -6.47 -2.51
N GLY A 178 6.67 -7.55 -2.66
CA GLY A 178 7.17 -8.80 -3.24
C GLY A 178 8.18 -9.52 -2.38
N VAL A 179 8.03 -9.45 -1.06
CA VAL A 179 8.89 -10.21 -0.13
C VAL A 179 8.51 -11.69 -0.17
N GLU A 180 9.45 -12.53 -0.63
CA GLU A 180 9.21 -13.96 -0.84
C GLU A 180 10.03 -14.85 0.09
N THR A 181 11.17 -14.36 0.62
CA THR A 181 12.08 -15.17 1.44
C THR A 181 12.36 -14.53 2.80
N GLU A 182 12.68 -15.40 3.78
CA GLU A 182 13.08 -14.95 5.13
C GLU A 182 14.38 -14.10 5.10
N GLU A 183 15.25 -14.33 4.13
CA GLU A 183 16.48 -13.56 3.95
C GLU A 183 16.16 -12.12 3.51
N GLN A 184 15.22 -11.97 2.56
CA GLN A 184 14.75 -10.65 2.13
C GLN A 184 14.10 -9.91 3.30
N PHE A 185 13.24 -10.60 4.05
CA PHE A 185 12.59 -10.02 5.22
C PHE A 185 13.59 -9.60 6.30
N ALA A 186 14.56 -10.46 6.63
CA ALA A 186 15.59 -10.16 7.62
C ALA A 186 16.43 -8.95 7.22
N PHE A 187 16.79 -8.85 5.93
CA PHE A 187 17.53 -7.72 5.39
C PHE A 187 16.72 -6.43 5.46
N LEU A 188 15.47 -6.44 5.02
CA LEU A 188 14.61 -5.25 5.06
C LEU A 188 14.41 -4.75 6.49
N ARG A 189 14.23 -5.67 7.42
CA ARG A 189 14.17 -5.38 8.85
C ARG A 189 15.47 -4.74 9.36
N GLU A 190 16.63 -5.28 8.97
CA GLU A 190 17.94 -4.75 9.36
C GLU A 190 18.15 -3.32 8.90
N ILE A 191 17.76 -3.00 7.67
CA ILE A 191 17.92 -1.66 7.11
C ILE A 191 16.81 -0.68 7.54
N GLY A 192 15.83 -1.16 8.31
CA GLY A 192 14.77 -0.35 8.89
C GLY A 192 13.62 -0.03 7.95
N CYS A 193 13.30 -0.88 6.99
CA CYS A 193 12.05 -0.82 6.27
C CYS A 193 10.89 -1.10 7.24
N GLU A 194 9.90 -0.22 7.29
CA GLU A 194 8.85 -0.26 8.32
C GLU A 194 7.72 -1.22 7.99
N LYS A 195 7.41 -1.37 6.71
CA LYS A 195 6.32 -2.22 6.23
C LYS A 195 6.84 -3.14 5.13
N VAL A 196 6.28 -4.33 5.05
CA VAL A 196 6.60 -5.31 4.01
C VAL A 196 5.35 -6.06 3.59
N GLN A 197 5.24 -6.36 2.30
CA GLN A 197 4.19 -7.23 1.76
C GLN A 197 4.78 -8.23 0.76
N GLY A 198 4.17 -9.40 0.64
CA GLY A 198 4.59 -10.41 -0.32
C GLY A 198 4.18 -11.82 0.04
N TYR A 199 4.53 -12.75 -0.83
CA TYR A 199 4.15 -14.17 -0.72
C TYR A 199 4.75 -14.89 0.48
N LEU A 200 5.76 -14.32 1.12
CA LEU A 200 6.27 -14.83 2.39
C LEU A 200 5.16 -14.86 3.46
N PHE A 201 4.26 -13.90 3.43
CA PHE A 201 3.17 -13.78 4.40
C PHE A 201 1.91 -14.45 3.88
N SER A 202 1.44 -14.03 2.71
CA SER A 202 0.27 -14.60 2.05
C SER A 202 0.23 -14.24 0.57
N PRO A 203 -0.26 -15.14 -0.30
CA PRO A 203 -0.69 -14.75 -1.63
C PRO A 203 -1.98 -13.94 -1.56
N PRO A 204 -2.29 -13.15 -2.60
CA PRO A 204 -3.58 -12.48 -2.74
C PRO A 204 -4.74 -13.46 -2.64
N MET A 205 -5.78 -13.06 -1.92
CA MET A 205 -6.94 -13.91 -1.71
C MET A 205 -8.24 -13.10 -1.67
N PRO A 206 -9.40 -13.71 -1.96
CA PRO A 206 -10.70 -13.08 -1.81
C PRO A 206 -10.93 -12.59 -0.39
N PHE A 207 -11.71 -11.52 -0.26
CA PHE A 207 -11.95 -10.81 0.98
C PHE A 207 -12.42 -11.70 2.15
N ASP A 208 -13.37 -12.62 1.90
CA ASP A 208 -13.86 -13.57 2.89
C ASP A 208 -12.75 -14.48 3.44
N LYS A 209 -11.83 -14.91 2.57
CA LYS A 209 -10.66 -15.70 2.96
C LYS A 209 -9.63 -14.85 3.71
N ALA A 210 -9.42 -13.62 3.28
CA ALA A 210 -8.53 -12.68 3.96
C ALA A 210 -9.03 -12.39 5.38
N ALA A 211 -10.31 -12.11 5.54
CA ALA A 211 -10.94 -11.91 6.83
C ALA A 211 -10.80 -13.13 7.74
N ALA A 212 -11.05 -14.33 7.22
CA ALA A 212 -10.88 -15.58 7.96
C ALA A 212 -9.41 -15.86 8.32
N TYR A 213 -8.48 -15.57 7.40
CA TYR A 213 -7.05 -15.72 7.63
C TYR A 213 -6.55 -14.83 8.77
N CYS A 214 -6.97 -13.59 8.79
CA CYS A 214 -6.60 -12.65 9.85
C CYS A 214 -7.24 -12.97 11.21
N HIS A 215 -8.35 -13.74 11.23
CA HIS A 215 -9.03 -14.17 12.46
C HIS A 215 -8.60 -15.53 12.98
N GLY A 216 -8.03 -16.38 12.13
CA GLY A 216 -7.71 -17.74 12.48
C GLY A 216 -6.54 -17.81 13.46
N GLU A 217 -6.59 -18.81 14.37
CA GLU A 217 -5.42 -19.22 15.18
C GLU A 217 -4.23 -19.65 14.31
N THR A 218 -4.43 -19.78 13.00
CA THR A 218 -3.44 -20.13 11.97
C THR A 218 -2.79 -18.92 11.31
N ALA A 219 -3.08 -17.71 11.73
CA ALA A 219 -2.34 -16.54 11.28
C ALA A 219 -0.87 -16.69 11.73
N GLN A 220 -0.09 -17.37 10.89
CA GLN A 220 1.36 -17.61 11.11
C GLN A 220 2.18 -16.34 10.82
N VAL A 221 1.66 -15.19 11.18
CA VAL A 221 2.47 -13.99 11.18
C VAL A 221 3.41 -14.10 12.36
N LYS A 222 4.58 -14.61 12.11
CA LYS A 222 5.68 -14.60 13.05
C LYS A 222 6.17 -13.18 13.22
N VAL A 223 5.49 -12.43 14.05
CA VAL A 223 6.02 -11.13 14.50
C VAL A 223 7.01 -11.42 15.61
N GLU A 224 8.25 -11.59 15.25
CA GLU A 224 9.31 -11.56 16.25
C GLU A 224 9.46 -10.13 16.77
N PRO A 225 9.67 -9.96 18.09
CA PRO A 225 9.98 -8.65 18.63
C PRO A 225 11.24 -8.12 17.94
N LEU A 226 11.08 -7.04 17.20
CA LEU A 226 12.20 -6.32 16.59
C LEU A 226 13.14 -5.87 17.72
N ARG A 227 14.29 -6.48 17.81
CA ARG A 227 15.41 -5.88 18.54
C ARG A 227 15.85 -4.70 17.69
N LEU A 228 15.50 -3.50 18.15
CA LEU A 228 16.01 -2.26 17.59
C LEU A 228 17.52 -2.32 17.61
N GLY A 229 18.15 -2.50 16.45
CA GLY A 229 19.60 -2.36 16.31
C GLY A 229 20.00 -0.90 16.53
N SER A 230 21.28 -0.65 16.71
CA SER A 230 21.86 0.70 16.89
C SER A 230 21.40 1.69 15.81
N TYR A 231 21.14 1.19 14.61
CA TYR A 231 20.65 1.95 13.46
C TYR A 231 19.34 2.70 13.74
N TYR A 232 18.39 2.10 14.45
CA TYR A 232 17.11 2.72 14.78
C TYR A 232 17.23 3.78 15.89
N THR A 233 18.22 3.64 16.76
CA THR A 233 18.52 4.63 17.79
C THR A 233 19.23 5.86 17.22
N GLU A 234 19.96 5.71 16.11
CA GLU A 234 20.67 6.82 15.45
C GLU A 234 19.78 7.69 14.57
N ILE A 235 18.72 7.15 13.99
CA ILE A 235 17.84 7.86 13.04
C ILE A 235 16.67 8.57 13.76
N GLY A 236 16.54 8.43 15.07
CA GLY A 236 15.40 8.95 15.83
C GLY A 236 14.20 8.01 15.82
N ALA A 237 13.19 8.33 16.59
CA ALA A 237 12.04 7.47 16.82
C ALA A 237 11.29 7.10 15.53
N ILE A 238 11.79 6.11 14.87
CA ILE A 238 10.98 5.33 13.95
C ILE A 238 10.01 4.59 14.86
N ASN A 239 8.72 4.79 14.68
CA ASN A 239 7.73 3.89 15.23
C ASN A 239 7.89 2.56 14.51
N VAL A 240 8.94 1.84 14.86
CA VAL A 240 9.04 0.44 14.53
C VAL A 240 7.78 -0.18 15.09
N LEU A 241 7.05 -0.89 14.30
CA LEU A 241 5.97 -1.78 14.69
C LEU A 241 6.35 -2.37 16.03
N SER A 242 5.74 -1.85 17.09
CA SER A 242 6.04 -2.37 18.41
C SER A 242 5.74 -3.85 18.33
N SER A 243 6.63 -4.66 18.81
CA SER A 243 6.52 -6.10 18.89
C SER A 243 5.38 -6.57 19.80
N ALA A 244 4.30 -5.81 19.85
CA ALA A 244 3.09 -6.30 20.48
C ALA A 244 2.69 -7.54 19.73
N PRO A 245 2.67 -8.71 20.38
CA PRO A 245 2.23 -9.91 19.71
C PRO A 245 0.85 -9.68 19.13
N LEU A 246 0.56 -10.29 17.98
CA LEU A 246 -0.76 -10.34 17.36
C LEU A 246 -1.87 -10.77 18.33
N GLU A 247 -1.51 -11.36 19.46
CA GLU A 247 -2.39 -11.67 20.57
C GLU A 247 -3.01 -10.44 21.23
N ARG A 248 -2.43 -9.26 21.07
CA ARG A 248 -3.08 -8.02 21.49
C ARG A 248 -3.78 -7.40 20.29
N ARG A 249 -5.02 -7.76 20.12
CA ARG A 249 -6.01 -7.03 19.34
C ARG A 249 -5.75 -5.54 19.51
N GLY A 250 -5.43 -4.85 18.44
CA GLY A 250 -5.32 -3.40 18.45
C GLY A 250 -3.93 -2.80 18.33
N SER A 251 -2.95 -3.53 17.78
CA SER A 251 -1.75 -2.89 17.26
C SER A 251 -2.03 -2.47 15.81
N PRO A 252 -2.32 -1.18 15.53
CA PRO A 252 -2.75 -0.74 14.21
C PRO A 252 -1.70 -1.05 13.12
N GLU A 253 -0.47 -1.14 13.52
CA GLU A 253 0.69 -1.22 12.64
C GLU A 253 0.93 -2.61 12.03
N ILE A 254 0.58 -3.69 12.74
CA ILE A 254 0.71 -5.06 12.22
C ILE A 254 -0.50 -5.40 11.33
N GLY A 255 -1.67 -4.93 11.73
CA GLY A 255 -2.88 -5.00 10.92
C GLY A 255 -2.68 -4.33 9.56
N ASP A 256 -1.97 -3.20 9.52
CA ASP A 256 -1.75 -2.42 8.31
C ASP A 256 -0.91 -3.17 7.26
N ALA A 257 0.21 -3.77 7.64
CA ALA A 257 1.08 -4.48 6.69
C ALA A 257 0.41 -5.75 6.12
N LEU A 258 -0.34 -6.47 6.96
CA LEU A 258 -1.11 -7.64 6.53
C LEU A 258 -2.33 -7.26 5.70
N SER A 259 -3.01 -6.20 6.08
CA SER A 259 -4.17 -5.72 5.37
C SER A 259 -3.84 -5.27 3.97
N LEU A 260 -2.71 -4.59 3.80
CA LEU A 260 -2.20 -4.21 2.48
C LEU A 260 -1.95 -5.42 1.59
N ALA A 261 -1.23 -6.43 2.11
CA ALA A 261 -0.94 -7.65 1.35
C ALA A 261 -2.20 -8.45 0.97
N LEU A 262 -3.25 -8.36 1.78
CA LEU A 262 -4.44 -9.20 1.62
C LEU A 262 -5.56 -8.52 0.84
N LEU A 263 -5.65 -7.20 0.85
CA LEU A 263 -6.79 -6.48 0.29
C LEU A 263 -6.52 -5.81 -1.05
N GLU A 264 -5.28 -5.44 -1.38
CA GLU A 264 -4.94 -4.82 -2.67
C GLU A 264 -5.25 -5.71 -3.89
N GLU A 265 -5.28 -7.02 -3.73
CA GLU A 265 -5.53 -7.94 -4.84
C GLU A 265 -6.84 -8.74 -4.71
N CYS A 266 -7.63 -8.50 -3.66
CA CYS A 266 -8.77 -9.36 -3.36
C CYS A 266 -10.05 -9.03 -4.12
N ASP A 267 -10.15 -7.93 -4.82
CA ASP A 267 -11.44 -7.54 -5.35
C ASP A 267 -11.53 -7.39 -6.85
N GLY A 268 -12.05 -8.39 -7.38
CA GLY A 268 -12.62 -8.55 -8.70
C GLY A 268 -13.56 -9.73 -8.76
N GLU A 269 -14.13 -10.12 -7.64
CA GLU A 269 -15.23 -11.08 -7.63
C GLU A 269 -16.59 -10.43 -7.43
#